data_f1e51f6877bc5aec11157a93f579bb41
#
_entry.id   f1e51f6877bc5aec11157a93f579bb41
#
_cell.length_a   1.000
_cell.length_b   1.000
_cell.length_c   1.000
_cell.angle_alpha   90.00
_cell.angle_beta   90.00
_cell.angle_gamma   90.00
#
_symmetry.space_group_name_H-M   'P 1'
#
loop_
_entity.id
_entity.type
_entity.pdbx_description
1 polymer ?
#
loop_
_entity_poly.entity_id
_entity_poly.type
_entity_poly.pdbx_seq_one_letter_code
_entity_poly.pdbx_strand_id
1 'polypeptide(L)'
;GSQTINNVPVYFDPYDGKQAKGVFGNDGYFYDKDSGAKIDLGTNRYVYINDNWYYLNGEGKILKGDQTIDGVQVHFDPYYGNQIKGEFTDSNGHAVKANSYTSPVKYYDKNSGALVKGQYFSHDGKWYYADAEGNILKGSQTIDGVHVYFDYNGVQAKDTVLDGYYYDKDSGARKELPRD
;
A
#
# COMPACT_ATOMS: atom_id res chain seq x y z
N GLY A 1 -25.73 -10.57 6.05
CA GLY A 1 -25.13 -11.56 5.15
C GLY A 1 -25.88 -11.68 3.84
N SER A 2 -25.50 -12.66 3.06
CA SER A 2 -26.11 -12.98 1.75
C SER A 2 -27.52 -13.47 1.91
N GLN A 3 -28.45 -12.94 1.10
CA GLN A 3 -29.83 -13.33 1.06
C GLN A 3 -30.32 -13.41 -0.38
N THR A 4 -31.38 -14.19 -0.62
CA THR A 4 -32.08 -14.21 -1.91
C THR A 4 -33.49 -13.71 -1.67
N ILE A 5 -33.84 -12.58 -2.28
CA ILE A 5 -35.14 -11.95 -2.15
C ILE A 5 -35.78 -11.87 -3.54
N ASN A 6 -36.96 -12.50 -3.74
CA ASN A 6 -37.62 -12.59 -5.03
C ASN A 6 -36.70 -13.13 -6.13
N ASN A 7 -35.91 -14.16 -5.81
CA ASN A 7 -34.93 -14.81 -6.68
C ASN A 7 -33.72 -13.91 -7.05
N VAL A 8 -33.52 -12.80 -6.34
CA VAL A 8 -32.40 -11.89 -6.57
C VAL A 8 -31.41 -12.00 -5.41
N PRO A 9 -30.13 -12.37 -5.68
CA PRO A 9 -29.10 -12.40 -4.63
C PRO A 9 -28.75 -10.96 -4.21
N VAL A 10 -28.82 -10.70 -2.91
CA VAL A 10 -28.50 -9.40 -2.28
C VAL A 10 -27.63 -9.64 -1.05
N TYR A 11 -27.07 -8.58 -0.49
CA TYR A 11 -26.23 -8.67 0.69
C TYR A 11 -26.58 -7.57 1.69
N PHE A 12 -26.72 -7.96 2.96
CA PHE A 12 -26.93 -7.04 4.06
C PHE A 12 -25.76 -7.14 5.03
N ASP A 13 -25.22 -6.00 5.44
CA ASP A 13 -24.14 -5.96 6.41
C ASP A 13 -24.58 -6.67 7.69
N PRO A 14 -23.78 -7.64 8.21
CA PRO A 14 -24.19 -8.42 9.37
C PRO A 14 -24.19 -7.61 10.68
N TYR A 15 -23.55 -6.45 10.70
CA TYR A 15 -23.45 -5.63 11.91
C TYR A 15 -24.56 -4.57 11.99
N ASP A 16 -24.82 -3.84 10.89
CA ASP A 16 -25.79 -2.75 10.91
C ASP A 16 -27.04 -3.01 10.05
N GLY A 17 -27.07 -4.13 9.33
CA GLY A 17 -28.22 -4.53 8.51
C GLY A 17 -28.39 -3.73 7.22
N LYS A 18 -27.48 -2.84 6.87
CA LYS A 18 -27.58 -2.05 5.64
C LYS A 18 -27.35 -2.91 4.42
N GLN A 19 -28.16 -2.68 3.39
CA GLN A 19 -27.99 -3.36 2.11
C GLN A 19 -26.78 -2.82 1.35
N ALA A 20 -25.95 -3.73 0.83
CA ALA A 20 -24.84 -3.35 -0.04
C ALA A 20 -25.40 -2.88 -1.39
N LYS A 21 -25.08 -1.65 -1.79
CA LYS A 21 -25.43 -1.04 -3.08
C LYS A 21 -24.27 -0.20 -3.59
N GLY A 22 -23.80 -0.50 -4.80
CA GLY A 22 -22.68 0.20 -5.41
C GLY A 22 -21.35 -0.02 -4.68
N VAL A 23 -21.22 -1.09 -3.91
CA VAL A 23 -20.06 -1.42 -3.09
C VAL A 23 -19.83 -2.92 -3.09
N PHE A 24 -18.63 -3.33 -2.68
CA PHE A 24 -18.35 -4.72 -2.35
C PHE A 24 -18.89 -5.02 -0.95
N GLY A 25 -19.63 -6.13 -0.82
CA GLY A 25 -20.00 -6.66 0.49
C GLY A 25 -18.80 -7.33 1.17
N ASN A 26 -18.92 -7.61 2.48
CA ASN A 26 -17.89 -8.35 3.21
C ASN A 26 -17.72 -9.78 2.68
N ASP A 27 -18.67 -10.28 1.89
CA ASP A 27 -18.58 -11.56 1.20
C ASP A 27 -17.67 -11.51 -0.05
N GLY A 28 -17.16 -10.32 -0.43
CA GLY A 28 -16.23 -10.14 -1.52
C GLY A 28 -16.85 -9.94 -2.90
N TYR A 29 -18.17 -9.89 -3.01
CA TYR A 29 -18.90 -9.65 -4.26
C TYR A 29 -19.38 -8.22 -4.36
N PHE A 30 -19.56 -7.73 -5.60
CA PHE A 30 -20.07 -6.39 -5.87
C PHE A 30 -21.59 -6.42 -6.07
N TYR A 31 -22.26 -5.39 -5.57
CA TYR A 31 -23.72 -5.29 -5.59
C TYR A 31 -24.14 -4.01 -6.32
N ASP A 32 -25.15 -4.12 -7.18
CA ASP A 32 -25.64 -3.01 -8.01
C ASP A 32 -26.05 -1.83 -7.15
N LYS A 33 -25.70 -0.63 -7.63
CA LYS A 33 -25.90 0.60 -6.86
C LYS A 33 -27.40 0.97 -6.72
N ASP A 34 -28.26 0.53 -7.63
CA ASP A 34 -29.70 0.85 -7.61
C ASP A 34 -30.51 -0.28 -6.97
N SER A 35 -30.35 -1.48 -7.50
CA SER A 35 -31.14 -2.66 -7.06
C SER A 35 -30.54 -3.39 -5.87
N GLY A 36 -29.23 -3.29 -5.67
CA GLY A 36 -28.52 -4.12 -4.71
C GLY A 36 -28.31 -5.57 -5.16
N ALA A 37 -28.62 -5.88 -6.42
CA ALA A 37 -28.43 -7.22 -6.96
C ALA A 37 -26.94 -7.53 -7.12
N LYS A 38 -26.54 -8.77 -6.79
CA LYS A 38 -25.17 -9.24 -7.00
C LYS A 38 -24.79 -9.15 -8.48
N ILE A 39 -23.64 -8.56 -8.77
CA ILE A 39 -23.11 -8.41 -10.13
C ILE A 39 -21.94 -9.36 -10.33
N ASP A 40 -21.94 -10.12 -11.43
CA ASP A 40 -20.82 -10.92 -11.86
C ASP A 40 -19.81 -10.05 -12.61
N LEU A 41 -18.64 -9.81 -12.01
CA LEU A 41 -17.55 -9.02 -12.59
C LEU A 41 -16.48 -9.88 -13.27
N GLY A 42 -16.69 -11.20 -13.35
CA GLY A 42 -15.72 -12.13 -13.90
C GLY A 42 -14.85 -12.78 -12.83
N THR A 43 -13.74 -13.38 -13.27
CA THR A 43 -12.82 -14.12 -12.41
C THR A 43 -11.37 -13.90 -12.85
N ASN A 44 -10.42 -14.02 -11.92
CA ASN A 44 -8.97 -13.95 -12.19
C ASN A 44 -8.57 -12.70 -12.99
N ARG A 45 -9.07 -11.55 -12.59
CA ARG A 45 -8.83 -10.29 -13.31
C ARG A 45 -8.87 -9.07 -12.39
N TYR A 46 -8.19 -8.01 -12.81
CA TYR A 46 -8.34 -6.69 -12.20
C TYR A 46 -9.63 -6.02 -12.68
N VAL A 47 -10.27 -5.27 -11.78
CA VAL A 47 -11.40 -4.39 -12.10
C VAL A 47 -11.16 -3.03 -11.47
N TYR A 48 -11.62 -1.97 -12.14
CA TYR A 48 -11.53 -0.58 -11.66
C TYR A 48 -12.94 -0.07 -11.38
N ILE A 49 -13.25 0.15 -10.10
CA ILE A 49 -14.57 0.54 -9.63
C ILE A 49 -14.41 1.56 -8.49
N ASN A 50 -15.22 2.62 -8.51
CA ASN A 50 -15.21 3.65 -7.46
C ASN A 50 -13.81 4.24 -7.23
N ASP A 51 -13.08 4.52 -8.33
CA ASP A 51 -11.73 5.08 -8.32
C ASP A 51 -10.66 4.21 -7.65
N ASN A 52 -10.94 2.90 -7.51
CA ASN A 52 -10.01 1.93 -6.94
C ASN A 52 -9.86 0.69 -7.82
N TRP A 53 -8.68 0.10 -7.77
CA TRP A 53 -8.42 -1.20 -8.37
C TRP A 53 -8.68 -2.32 -7.36
N TYR A 54 -9.27 -3.40 -7.85
CA TYR A 54 -9.50 -4.63 -7.10
C TYR A 54 -9.06 -5.81 -7.97
N TYR A 55 -8.77 -6.95 -7.35
CA TYR A 55 -8.50 -8.18 -8.10
C TYR A 55 -9.49 -9.26 -7.68
N LEU A 56 -10.11 -9.87 -8.67
CA LEU A 56 -11.08 -10.96 -8.48
C LEU A 56 -10.37 -12.31 -8.57
N ASN A 57 -10.62 -13.19 -7.60
CA ASN A 57 -10.09 -14.55 -7.61
C ASN A 57 -10.88 -15.46 -8.57
N GLY A 58 -10.59 -16.77 -8.54
CA GLY A 58 -11.26 -17.77 -9.38
C GLY A 58 -12.76 -17.96 -9.07
N GLU A 59 -13.21 -17.45 -7.93
CA GLU A 59 -14.64 -17.48 -7.54
C GLU A 59 -15.35 -16.15 -7.80
N GLY A 60 -14.64 -15.15 -8.33
CA GLY A 60 -15.19 -13.82 -8.55
C GLY A 60 -15.20 -12.92 -7.32
N LYS A 61 -14.52 -13.31 -6.25
CA LYS A 61 -14.39 -12.53 -5.01
C LYS A 61 -13.13 -11.67 -5.04
N ILE A 62 -13.19 -10.47 -4.43
CA ILE A 62 -12.00 -9.63 -4.31
C ILE A 62 -10.99 -10.25 -3.36
N LEU A 63 -9.70 -10.08 -3.71
CA LEU A 63 -8.58 -10.43 -2.86
C LEU A 63 -8.29 -9.32 -1.86
N LYS A 64 -7.70 -9.69 -0.73
CA LYS A 64 -7.29 -8.77 0.35
C LYS A 64 -5.88 -9.14 0.83
N GLY A 65 -5.17 -8.16 1.39
CA GLY A 65 -3.84 -8.37 1.94
C GLY A 65 -2.76 -8.55 0.87
N ASP A 66 -1.68 -9.18 1.27
CA ASP A 66 -0.53 -9.45 0.39
C ASP A 66 -0.85 -10.56 -0.59
N GLN A 67 -0.58 -10.31 -1.87
CA GLN A 67 -0.84 -11.26 -2.93
C GLN A 67 0.33 -11.27 -3.93
N THR A 68 0.47 -12.38 -4.63
CA THR A 68 1.38 -12.49 -5.78
C THR A 68 0.54 -12.79 -7.00
N ILE A 69 0.50 -11.85 -7.95
CA ILE A 69 -0.29 -11.96 -9.18
C ILE A 69 0.66 -11.88 -10.37
N ASP A 70 0.66 -12.94 -11.18
CA ASP A 70 1.57 -13.07 -12.33
C ASP A 70 3.04 -12.84 -11.94
N GLY A 71 3.44 -13.38 -10.77
CA GLY A 71 4.81 -13.25 -10.25
C GLY A 71 5.13 -11.91 -9.60
N VAL A 72 4.18 -10.97 -9.52
CA VAL A 72 4.38 -9.63 -8.93
C VAL A 72 3.74 -9.56 -7.55
N GLN A 73 4.53 -9.13 -6.56
CA GLN A 73 4.03 -8.91 -5.21
C GLN A 73 3.25 -7.59 -5.16
N VAL A 74 1.98 -7.68 -4.81
CA VAL A 74 1.05 -6.54 -4.71
C VAL A 74 0.32 -6.60 -3.38
N HIS A 75 -0.41 -5.53 -3.06
CA HIS A 75 -1.12 -5.47 -1.79
C HIS A 75 -2.49 -4.83 -1.96
N PHE A 76 -3.47 -5.42 -1.29
CA PHE A 76 -4.83 -4.92 -1.21
C PHE A 76 -5.16 -4.62 0.25
N ASP A 77 -5.91 -3.55 0.50
CA ASP A 77 -6.30 -3.21 1.86
C ASP A 77 -6.89 -4.44 2.56
N PRO A 78 -6.46 -4.76 3.79
CA PRO A 78 -6.90 -6.00 4.47
C PRO A 78 -8.39 -6.02 4.78
N TYR A 79 -9.02 -4.86 4.87
CA TYR A 79 -10.44 -4.73 5.18
C TYR A 79 -11.29 -4.48 3.92
N TYR A 80 -10.92 -3.47 3.13
CA TYR A 80 -11.73 -3.04 1.97
C TYR A 80 -11.35 -3.73 0.66
N GLY A 81 -10.14 -4.27 0.54
CA GLY A 81 -9.70 -4.97 -0.66
C GLY A 81 -9.25 -4.07 -1.82
N ASN A 82 -9.28 -2.76 -1.66
CA ASN A 82 -8.75 -1.85 -2.68
C ASN A 82 -7.24 -1.98 -2.78
N GLN A 83 -6.71 -1.96 -4.00
CA GLN A 83 -5.26 -2.07 -4.23
C GLN A 83 -4.53 -0.84 -3.72
N ILE A 84 -3.44 -1.05 -3.00
CA ILE A 84 -2.55 0.01 -2.55
C ILE A 84 -1.52 0.29 -3.64
N LYS A 85 -1.53 1.53 -4.14
CA LYS A 85 -0.61 2.00 -5.19
C LYS A 85 -0.14 3.41 -4.86
N GLY A 86 1.17 3.67 -4.94
CA GLY A 86 1.73 4.98 -4.66
C GLY A 86 1.57 5.40 -3.20
N GLU A 87 1.46 4.42 -2.30
CA GLU A 87 1.24 4.65 -0.87
C GLU A 87 2.12 3.75 -0.04
N PHE A 88 2.42 4.21 1.17
CA PHE A 88 3.06 3.41 2.21
C PHE A 88 2.00 2.63 2.99
N THR A 89 2.41 1.50 3.56
CA THR A 89 1.60 0.75 4.50
C THR A 89 2.31 0.63 5.85
N ASP A 90 1.52 0.44 6.91
CA ASP A 90 2.00 0.16 8.26
C ASP A 90 2.23 -1.35 8.47
N SER A 91 2.57 -1.74 9.70
CA SER A 91 2.81 -3.13 10.05
C SER A 91 1.59 -4.05 9.91
N ASN A 92 0.39 -3.47 9.89
CA ASN A 92 -0.87 -4.19 9.72
C ASN A 92 -1.36 -4.20 8.27
N GLY A 93 -0.61 -3.59 7.36
CA GLY A 93 -0.95 -3.53 5.94
C GLY A 93 -1.97 -2.46 5.58
N HIS A 94 -2.25 -1.52 6.48
CA HIS A 94 -3.12 -0.37 6.19
C HIS A 94 -2.30 0.77 5.61
N ALA A 95 -2.90 1.56 4.71
CA ALA A 95 -2.25 2.72 4.12
C ALA A 95 -1.88 3.74 5.20
N VAL A 96 -0.64 4.24 5.14
CA VAL A 96 -0.16 5.30 6.04
C VAL A 96 -0.52 6.65 5.43
N LYS A 97 -1.34 7.41 6.13
CA LYS A 97 -1.75 8.76 5.69
C LYS A 97 -0.63 9.77 5.92
N ALA A 98 -0.60 10.81 5.10
CA ALA A 98 0.28 11.94 5.30
C ALA A 98 0.09 12.50 6.71
N ASN A 99 1.21 12.85 7.37
CA ASN A 99 1.22 13.37 8.75
C ASN A 99 0.76 12.36 9.82
N SER A 100 0.74 11.08 9.50
CA SER A 100 0.51 10.02 10.48
C SER A 100 1.72 9.89 11.42
N TYR A 101 1.45 9.60 12.69
CA TYR A 101 2.52 9.21 13.63
C TYR A 101 2.98 7.77 13.42
N THR A 102 2.33 7.04 12.54
CA THR A 102 2.65 5.65 12.24
C THR A 102 3.82 5.58 11.27
N SER A 103 4.88 4.88 11.67
CA SER A 103 6.05 4.69 10.81
C SER A 103 5.70 3.80 9.61
N PRO A 104 6.04 4.20 8.37
CA PRO A 104 5.79 3.38 7.19
C PRO A 104 6.70 2.15 7.19
N VAL A 105 6.16 1.02 6.75
CA VAL A 105 6.88 -0.26 6.69
C VAL A 105 7.20 -0.67 5.26
N LYS A 106 6.26 -0.52 4.33
CA LYS A 106 6.42 -0.89 2.92
C LYS A 106 5.84 0.18 2.00
N TYR A 107 6.29 0.17 0.74
CA TYR A 107 5.78 1.06 -0.31
C TYR A 107 5.46 0.28 -1.57
N TYR A 108 4.37 0.62 -2.22
CA TYR A 108 3.91 -0.02 -3.45
C TYR A 108 3.91 0.98 -4.59
N ASP A 109 4.46 0.57 -5.72
CA ASP A 109 4.66 1.43 -6.88
C ASP A 109 3.35 2.09 -7.35
N LYS A 110 3.44 3.36 -7.70
CA LYS A 110 2.30 4.19 -8.10
C LYS A 110 1.59 3.65 -9.34
N ASN A 111 2.34 3.09 -10.29
CA ASN A 111 1.78 2.65 -11.56
C ASN A 111 1.41 1.17 -11.54
N SER A 112 2.34 0.30 -11.13
CA SER A 112 2.16 -1.15 -11.16
C SER A 112 1.50 -1.72 -9.91
N GLY A 113 1.62 -1.03 -8.76
CA GLY A 113 1.25 -1.57 -7.46
C GLY A 113 2.27 -2.57 -6.91
N ALA A 114 3.38 -2.80 -7.60
CA ALA A 114 4.41 -3.74 -7.17
C ALA A 114 5.09 -3.27 -5.88
N LEU A 115 5.36 -4.19 -4.97
CA LEU A 115 6.19 -3.91 -3.79
C LEU A 115 7.57 -3.41 -4.24
N VAL A 116 7.95 -2.21 -3.79
CA VAL A 116 9.28 -1.66 -4.04
C VAL A 116 10.26 -2.35 -3.09
N LYS A 117 11.33 -2.93 -3.63
CA LYS A 117 12.33 -3.67 -2.86
C LYS A 117 13.72 -3.59 -3.47
N GLY A 118 14.73 -3.58 -2.60
CA GLY A 118 16.14 -3.60 -3.01
C GLY A 118 16.59 -2.34 -3.71
N GLN A 119 16.00 -1.18 -3.45
CA GLN A 119 16.32 0.04 -4.21
C GLN A 119 15.92 1.31 -3.48
N TYR A 120 16.54 2.42 -3.90
CA TYR A 120 16.05 3.77 -3.59
C TYR A 120 14.80 4.09 -4.40
N PHE A 121 13.93 4.89 -3.84
CA PHE A 121 12.78 5.45 -4.56
C PHE A 121 12.40 6.81 -3.98
N SER A 122 11.72 7.64 -4.76
CA SER A 122 11.24 8.93 -4.29
C SER A 122 9.71 8.95 -4.20
N HIS A 123 9.22 9.69 -3.21
CA HIS A 123 7.80 9.93 -3.02
C HIS A 123 7.62 11.35 -2.46
N ASP A 124 6.80 12.16 -3.11
CA ASP A 124 6.57 13.57 -2.74
C ASP A 124 7.87 14.37 -2.55
N GLY A 125 8.85 14.16 -3.44
CA GLY A 125 10.12 14.87 -3.41
C GLY A 125 11.11 14.42 -2.35
N LYS A 126 10.80 13.37 -1.60
CA LYS A 126 11.65 12.79 -0.56
C LYS A 126 12.15 11.43 -0.99
N TRP A 127 13.34 11.05 -0.50
CA TRP A 127 13.98 9.80 -0.86
C TRP A 127 13.91 8.79 0.28
N TYR A 128 13.73 7.54 -0.10
CA TYR A 128 13.59 6.38 0.78
C TYR A 128 14.41 5.22 0.23
N TYR A 129 14.66 4.22 1.06
CA TYR A 129 15.24 2.97 0.60
C TYR A 129 14.45 1.78 1.15
N ALA A 130 14.10 0.86 0.26
CA ALA A 130 13.50 -0.41 0.63
C ALA A 130 14.53 -1.52 0.52
N ASP A 131 14.64 -2.37 1.56
CA ASP A 131 15.56 -3.50 1.54
C ASP A 131 15.07 -4.63 0.60
N ALA A 132 15.78 -5.75 0.59
CA ALA A 132 15.48 -6.87 -0.32
C ALA A 132 14.09 -7.47 -0.06
N GLU A 133 13.53 -7.33 1.12
CA GLU A 133 12.19 -7.80 1.50
C GLU A 133 11.13 -6.71 1.36
N GLY A 134 11.51 -5.51 0.96
CA GLY A 134 10.60 -4.38 0.82
C GLY A 134 10.42 -3.55 2.08
N ASN A 135 11.17 -3.80 3.13
CA ASN A 135 11.08 -3.02 4.36
C ASN A 135 11.77 -1.66 4.19
N ILE A 136 11.08 -0.59 4.59
CA ILE A 136 11.60 0.77 4.53
C ILE A 136 12.66 0.93 5.62
N LEU A 137 13.88 1.30 5.23
CA LEU A 137 15.00 1.46 6.16
C LEU A 137 14.87 2.74 6.98
N LYS A 138 15.37 2.68 8.22
CA LYS A 138 15.36 3.78 9.19
C LYS A 138 16.66 3.79 9.96
N GLY A 139 17.05 4.96 10.47
CA GLY A 139 18.27 5.12 11.22
C GLY A 139 19.51 5.15 10.34
N SER A 140 20.67 4.94 10.96
CA SER A 140 21.96 4.87 10.28
C SER A 140 22.06 3.58 9.49
N GLN A 141 22.44 3.69 8.22
CA GLN A 141 22.56 2.55 7.31
C GLN A 141 23.83 2.68 6.48
N THR A 142 24.32 1.55 6.00
CA THR A 142 25.39 1.51 5.01
C THR A 142 24.87 0.80 3.77
N ILE A 143 24.75 1.53 2.67
CA ILE A 143 24.21 1.03 1.40
C ILE A 143 25.28 1.15 0.34
N ASP A 144 25.68 0.03 -0.28
CA ASP A 144 26.75 -0.04 -1.24
C ASP A 144 28.05 0.64 -0.76
N GLY A 145 28.37 0.43 0.53
CA GLY A 145 29.56 1.00 1.15
C GLY A 145 29.45 2.47 1.57
N VAL A 146 28.30 3.10 1.35
CA VAL A 146 28.06 4.53 1.67
C VAL A 146 27.22 4.65 2.93
N HIS A 147 27.69 5.45 3.90
CA HIS A 147 26.94 5.74 5.11
C HIS A 147 25.86 6.78 4.84
N VAL A 148 24.62 6.46 5.16
CA VAL A 148 23.43 7.30 4.98
C VAL A 148 22.58 7.24 6.25
N TYR A 149 21.57 8.11 6.33
CA TYR A 149 20.66 8.14 7.47
C TYR A 149 19.23 8.37 6.99
N PHE A 150 18.30 7.62 7.57
CA PHE A 150 16.87 7.78 7.33
C PHE A 150 16.19 8.10 8.66
N ASP A 151 15.27 9.06 8.65
CA ASP A 151 14.52 9.41 9.86
C ASP A 151 13.48 8.34 10.24
N TYR A 152 12.71 8.60 11.28
CA TYR A 152 11.67 7.68 11.77
C TYR A 152 10.62 7.35 10.69
N ASN A 153 10.36 8.26 9.77
CA ASN A 153 9.43 8.05 8.66
C ASN A 153 10.10 7.45 7.42
N GLY A 154 11.38 7.13 7.49
CA GLY A 154 12.14 6.59 6.37
C GLY A 154 12.69 7.65 5.42
N VAL A 155 12.52 8.93 5.71
CA VAL A 155 13.02 10.01 4.85
C VAL A 155 14.53 10.12 4.96
N GLN A 156 15.23 10.07 3.82
CA GLN A 156 16.68 10.18 3.78
C GLN A 156 17.13 11.58 4.19
N ALA A 157 18.10 11.64 5.10
CA ALA A 157 18.73 12.89 5.50
C ALA A 157 19.60 13.40 4.35
N LYS A 158 19.35 14.65 3.92
CA LYS A 158 20.11 15.35 2.89
C LYS A 158 20.24 16.82 3.29
N ASP A 159 21.42 17.40 3.04
CA ASP A 159 21.70 18.79 3.36
C ASP A 159 21.39 19.13 4.82
N THR A 160 21.84 18.29 5.74
CA THR A 160 21.56 18.44 7.17
C THR A 160 22.70 17.87 8.01
N VAL A 161 22.79 18.34 9.25
CA VAL A 161 23.77 17.85 10.24
C VAL A 161 23.04 17.05 11.31
N LEU A 162 23.48 15.80 11.53
CA LEU A 162 22.97 14.92 12.56
C LEU A 162 24.14 14.24 13.28
N ASP A 163 24.16 14.28 14.59
CA ASP A 163 25.20 13.65 15.44
C ASP A 163 26.64 13.98 15.01
N GLY A 164 26.87 15.25 14.63
CA GLY A 164 28.19 15.74 14.23
C GLY A 164 28.61 15.42 12.80
N TYR A 165 27.75 14.81 12.01
CA TYR A 165 28.01 14.52 10.61
C TYR A 165 27.10 15.33 9.70
N TYR A 166 27.64 15.77 8.57
CA TYR A 166 26.85 16.37 7.49
C TYR A 166 26.49 15.32 6.46
N TYR A 167 25.25 15.34 6.02
CA TYR A 167 24.75 14.45 4.97
C TYR A 167 24.59 15.24 3.68
N ASP A 168 25.23 14.74 2.63
CA ASP A 168 25.34 15.44 1.35
C ASP A 168 23.98 15.77 0.75
N LYS A 169 23.88 16.96 0.17
CA LYS A 169 22.64 17.47 -0.43
C LYS A 169 22.09 16.58 -1.55
N ASP A 170 22.96 16.03 -2.37
CA ASP A 170 22.54 15.24 -3.53
C ASP A 170 22.51 13.74 -3.23
N SER A 171 23.59 13.20 -2.69
CA SER A 171 23.74 11.77 -2.45
C SER A 171 23.21 11.29 -1.09
N GLY A 172 23.11 12.20 -0.11
CA GLY A 172 22.84 11.83 1.27
C GLY A 172 24.03 11.15 1.96
N ALA A 173 25.18 11.05 1.31
CA ALA A 173 26.37 10.43 1.88
C ALA A 173 26.87 11.22 3.10
N ARG A 174 27.21 10.50 4.16
CA ARG A 174 27.76 11.10 5.37
C ARG A 174 29.14 11.66 5.12
N LYS A 175 29.38 12.88 5.55
CA LYS A 175 30.67 13.57 5.49
C LYS A 175 31.02 14.08 6.87
N GLU A 176 32.33 14.04 7.21
CA GLU A 176 32.80 14.67 8.43
C GLU A 176 32.75 16.20 8.27
N LEU A 177 32.35 16.90 9.34
CA LEU A 177 32.42 18.35 9.35
C LEU A 177 33.87 18.78 9.40
N PRO A 178 34.25 19.88 8.67
CA PRO A 178 35.59 20.42 8.78
C PRO A 178 35.95 20.76 10.24
N ARG A 179 37.15 20.45 10.65
CA ARG A 179 37.67 20.85 11.96
C ARG A 179 38.38 22.21 11.81
N ASP A 180 38.09 23.12 12.74
CA ASP A 180 38.76 24.41 12.84
C ASP A 180 40.21 24.23 13.31
#